data_86530522e3bc62129d8f4880c8e68c8d
#
_entry.id   86530522e3bc62129d8f4880c8e68c8d
#
_cell.length_a   1.000
_cell.length_b   1.000
_cell.length_c   1.000
_cell.angle_alpha   90.00
_cell.angle_beta   90.00
_cell.angle_gamma   90.00
#
_symmetry.space_group_name_H-M   'P 1'
#
loop_
_entity.id
_entity.type
_entity.pdbx_description
1 polymer ?
#
loop_
_entity_poly.entity_id
_entity_poly.type
_entity_poly.pdbx_seq_one_letter_code
_entity_poly.pdbx_strand_id
1 'polypeptide(L)'
;MEVQTFDNVFDALADTPAEAANLKARSELLSALKARVRAWDLSQEVAANRLGITRPRLNDLLQGKMAKFSLDALVNLATASGLVVQAA
;
A
#
# COMPACT_ATOMS: atom_id res chain seq x y z
N MET A 1 8.85 23.47 -22.21
CA MET A 1 8.52 22.25 -21.51
C MET A 1 7.69 21.34 -22.40
N GLU A 2 8.04 20.12 -22.42
CA GLU A 2 7.31 19.21 -23.28
C GLU A 2 5.95 18.85 -22.67
N VAL A 3 5.06 18.45 -23.52
CA VAL A 3 3.78 17.96 -23.08
C VAL A 3 3.97 16.59 -22.48
N GLN A 4 3.42 16.42 -21.30
CA GLN A 4 3.49 15.14 -20.62
C GLN A 4 2.40 14.22 -21.14
N THR A 5 2.78 13.02 -21.49
CA THR A 5 1.83 11.98 -21.79
C THR A 5 1.84 11.02 -20.62
N PHE A 6 0.75 11.00 -19.89
CA PHE A 6 0.69 10.18 -18.68
C PHE A 6 0.08 8.83 -19.01
N ASP A 7 0.89 7.79 -18.90
CA ASP A 7 0.41 6.42 -19.12
C ASP A 7 -0.39 5.92 -17.94
N ASN A 8 -0.24 6.56 -16.77
CA ASN A 8 -1.04 6.24 -15.61
C ASN A 8 -1.18 7.47 -14.72
N VAL A 9 -2.13 7.41 -13.82
CA VAL A 9 -2.47 8.54 -12.96
C VAL A 9 -1.35 8.88 -11.98
N PHE A 10 -0.46 7.95 -11.69
CA PHE A 10 0.63 8.21 -10.76
C PHE A 10 1.63 9.19 -11.34
N ASP A 11 1.88 9.11 -12.64
CA ASP A 11 2.76 10.07 -13.29
C ASP A 11 2.17 11.48 -13.23
N ALA A 12 0.86 11.58 -13.35
CA ALA A 12 0.18 12.88 -13.27
C ALA A 12 0.22 13.48 -11.88
N LEU A 13 0.30 12.63 -10.84
CA LEU A 13 0.28 13.07 -9.45
C LEU A 13 1.67 13.36 -8.88
N ALA A 14 2.71 12.91 -9.56
CA ALA A 14 4.06 13.02 -9.04
C ALA A 14 4.83 14.12 -9.75
N ASP A 15 5.63 14.87 -8.99
CA ASP A 15 6.46 15.93 -9.53
C ASP A 15 7.81 15.42 -10.04
N THR A 16 8.25 14.27 -9.54
CA THR A 16 9.57 13.72 -9.88
C THR A 16 9.47 12.22 -10.14
N PRO A 17 10.46 11.67 -10.89
CA PRO A 17 10.52 10.22 -11.07
C PRO A 17 10.60 9.44 -9.76
N ALA A 18 11.28 9.99 -8.74
CA ALA A 18 11.37 9.34 -7.45
C ALA A 18 10.01 9.28 -6.77
N GLU A 19 9.23 10.36 -6.86
CA GLU A 19 7.88 10.37 -6.30
C GLU A 19 6.96 9.41 -7.06
N ALA A 20 7.09 9.35 -8.38
CA ALA A 20 6.32 8.41 -9.18
C ALA A 20 6.64 6.97 -8.78
N ALA A 21 7.93 6.66 -8.60
CA ALA A 21 8.34 5.33 -8.17
C ALA A 21 7.81 5.00 -6.78
N ASN A 22 7.81 5.97 -5.86
CA ASN A 22 7.28 5.79 -4.52
C ASN A 22 5.78 5.50 -4.57
N LEU A 23 5.03 6.26 -5.36
CA LEU A 23 3.59 6.04 -5.51
C LEU A 23 3.30 4.67 -6.09
N LYS A 24 4.06 4.26 -7.07
CA LYS A 24 3.88 2.95 -7.68
C LYS A 24 4.17 1.83 -6.68
N ALA A 25 5.26 1.95 -5.93
CA ALA A 25 5.61 0.95 -4.92
C ALA A 25 4.54 0.86 -3.85
N ARG A 26 4.02 2.00 -3.38
CA ARG A 26 2.95 2.01 -2.40
C ARG A 26 1.69 1.34 -2.94
N SER A 27 1.36 1.62 -4.18
CA SER A 27 0.19 1.03 -4.81
C SER A 27 0.30 -0.49 -4.88
N GLU A 28 1.46 -0.99 -5.26
CA GLU A 28 1.70 -2.43 -5.37
C GLU A 28 1.65 -3.10 -3.99
N LEU A 29 2.28 -2.50 -3.00
CA LEU A 29 2.27 -3.05 -1.65
C LEU A 29 0.86 -3.03 -1.06
N LEU A 30 0.12 -1.96 -1.28
CA LEU A 30 -1.24 -1.86 -0.79
C LEU A 30 -2.12 -2.95 -1.40
N SER A 31 -2.01 -3.18 -2.70
CA SER A 31 -2.76 -4.24 -3.37
C SER A 31 -2.40 -5.62 -2.83
N ALA A 32 -1.11 -5.87 -2.64
CA ALA A 32 -0.64 -7.15 -2.12
C ALA A 32 -1.13 -7.37 -0.68
N LEU A 33 -1.10 -6.32 0.14
CA LEU A 33 -1.59 -6.40 1.51
C LEU A 33 -3.08 -6.66 1.57
N LYS A 34 -3.85 -5.98 0.73
CA LYS A 34 -5.29 -6.22 0.68
C LYS A 34 -5.59 -7.67 0.32
N ALA A 35 -4.91 -8.20 -0.68
CA ALA A 35 -5.10 -9.59 -1.08
C ALA A 35 -4.71 -10.55 0.04
N ARG A 36 -3.60 -10.26 0.73
CA ARG A 36 -3.14 -11.10 1.82
C ARG A 36 -4.12 -11.15 2.96
N VAL A 37 -4.63 -9.98 3.36
CA VAL A 37 -5.59 -9.89 4.47
C VAL A 37 -6.89 -10.61 4.11
N ARG A 38 -7.37 -10.42 2.89
CA ARG A 38 -8.58 -11.10 2.45
C ARG A 38 -8.41 -12.62 2.41
N ALA A 39 -7.21 -13.08 2.04
CA ALA A 39 -6.93 -14.51 2.00
C ALA A 39 -6.96 -15.16 3.39
N TRP A 40 -6.72 -14.38 4.46
CA TRP A 40 -6.80 -14.91 5.82
C TRP A 40 -8.22 -15.29 6.22
N ASP A 41 -9.21 -14.66 5.62
CA ASP A 41 -10.62 -14.90 5.93
C ASP A 41 -10.91 -14.74 7.42
N LEU A 42 -10.32 -13.70 8.02
CA LEU A 42 -10.48 -13.39 9.43
C LEU A 42 -11.40 -12.20 9.61
N SER A 43 -11.96 -12.04 10.81
CA SER A 43 -12.67 -10.82 11.15
C SER A 43 -11.70 -9.64 11.11
N GLN A 44 -12.24 -8.43 10.94
CA GLN A 44 -11.40 -7.22 10.91
C GLN A 44 -10.65 -7.03 12.22
N GLU A 45 -11.28 -7.38 13.35
CA GLU A 45 -10.62 -7.25 14.64
C GLU A 45 -9.39 -8.16 14.73
N VAL A 46 -9.54 -9.41 14.34
CA VAL A 46 -8.44 -10.36 14.39
C VAL A 46 -7.36 -9.99 13.39
N ALA A 47 -7.76 -9.59 12.18
CA ALA A 47 -6.79 -9.18 11.17
C ALA A 47 -6.01 -7.93 11.60
N ALA A 48 -6.69 -6.96 12.18
CA ALA A 48 -6.03 -5.75 12.68
C ALA A 48 -5.02 -6.09 13.77
N ASN A 49 -5.40 -6.95 14.70
CA ASN A 49 -4.50 -7.41 15.77
C ASN A 49 -3.27 -8.10 15.18
N ARG A 50 -3.48 -8.92 14.17
CA ARG A 50 -2.38 -9.64 13.51
C ARG A 50 -1.40 -8.70 12.85
N LEU A 51 -1.90 -7.60 12.32
CA LEU A 51 -1.04 -6.58 11.69
C LEU A 51 -0.51 -5.55 12.70
N GLY A 52 -1.03 -5.56 13.93
CA GLY A 52 -0.61 -4.60 14.94
C GLY A 52 -1.18 -3.21 14.72
N ILE A 53 -2.34 -3.11 14.10
CA ILE A 53 -2.99 -1.82 13.82
C ILE A 53 -4.43 -1.82 14.35
N THR A 54 -5.04 -0.63 14.37
CA THR A 54 -6.42 -0.50 14.78
C THR A 54 -7.37 -0.91 13.66
N ARG A 55 -8.62 -1.21 14.03
CA ARG A 55 -9.64 -1.55 13.03
C ARG A 55 -9.89 -0.42 12.03
N PRO A 56 -10.02 0.86 12.46
CA PRO A 56 -10.17 1.93 11.48
C PRO A 56 -9.00 2.02 10.51
N ARG A 57 -7.78 1.77 10.97
CA ARG A 57 -6.60 1.75 10.12
C ARG A 57 -6.68 0.61 9.12
N LEU A 58 -7.10 -0.57 9.57
CA LEU A 58 -7.30 -1.70 8.67
C LEU A 58 -8.37 -1.38 7.63
N ASN A 59 -9.44 -0.74 8.04
CA ASN A 59 -10.49 -0.37 7.11
C ASN A 59 -9.97 0.57 6.02
N ASP A 60 -9.13 1.54 6.40
CA ASP A 60 -8.48 2.42 5.43
C ASP A 60 -7.62 1.63 4.45
N LEU A 61 -6.90 0.64 4.95
CA LEU A 61 -6.08 -0.23 4.10
C LEU A 61 -6.94 -0.98 3.09
N LEU A 62 -8.01 -1.58 3.57
CA LEU A 62 -8.89 -2.39 2.71
C LEU A 62 -9.65 -1.54 1.69
N GLN A 63 -9.91 -0.28 2.02
CA GLN A 63 -10.53 0.65 1.09
C GLN A 63 -9.54 1.24 0.09
N GLY A 64 -8.26 0.94 0.24
CA GLY A 64 -7.25 1.40 -0.70
C GLY A 64 -6.90 2.87 -0.56
N LYS A 65 -7.02 3.42 0.64
CA LYS A 65 -6.71 4.84 0.89
C LYS A 65 -5.21 5.05 0.97
N MET A 66 -4.57 5.02 -0.19
CA MET A 66 -3.11 5.08 -0.29
C MET A 66 -2.50 6.31 0.35
N ALA A 67 -3.21 7.44 0.32
CA ALA A 67 -2.70 8.68 0.89
C ALA A 67 -2.48 8.59 2.40
N LYS A 68 -3.10 7.62 3.06
CA LYS A 68 -2.97 7.44 4.52
C LYS A 68 -1.83 6.52 4.91
N PHE A 69 -1.10 5.99 3.94
CA PHE A 69 -0.03 5.03 4.19
C PHE A 69 1.24 5.47 3.49
N SER A 70 2.28 5.69 4.27
CA SER A 70 3.61 5.92 3.70
C SER A 70 4.18 4.59 3.20
N LEU A 71 5.22 4.66 2.39
CA LEU A 71 5.90 3.46 1.94
C LEU A 71 6.44 2.66 3.13
N ASP A 72 7.05 3.34 4.11
CA ASP A 72 7.56 2.67 5.30
C ASP A 72 6.47 1.96 6.07
N ALA A 73 5.30 2.60 6.20
CA ALA A 73 4.17 1.98 6.89
C ALA A 73 3.71 0.71 6.16
N LEU A 74 3.66 0.78 4.84
CA LEU A 74 3.25 -0.38 4.05
C LEU A 74 4.27 -1.52 4.11
N VAL A 75 5.56 -1.19 4.09
CA VAL A 75 6.61 -2.20 4.25
C VAL A 75 6.50 -2.87 5.60
N ASN A 76 6.28 -2.09 6.66
CA ASN A 76 6.12 -2.66 8.00
C ASN A 76 4.90 -3.58 8.08
N LEU A 77 3.79 -3.19 7.47
CA LEU A 77 2.60 -4.03 7.44
C LEU A 77 2.83 -5.29 6.62
N ALA A 78 3.54 -5.18 5.51
CA ALA A 78 3.87 -6.34 4.69
C ALA A 78 4.71 -7.34 5.47
N THR A 79 5.68 -6.86 6.22
CA THR A 79 6.50 -7.72 7.08
C THR A 79 5.64 -8.38 8.14
N ALA A 80 4.77 -7.63 8.80
CA ALA A 80 3.88 -8.17 9.84
C ALA A 80 2.92 -9.21 9.27
N SER A 81 2.52 -9.06 8.01
CA SER A 81 1.59 -9.99 7.37
C SER A 81 2.25 -11.25 6.85
N GLY A 82 3.57 -11.31 6.87
CA GLY A 82 4.30 -12.43 6.33
C GLY A 82 4.61 -12.32 4.85
N LEU A 83 4.29 -11.19 4.22
CA LEU A 83 4.70 -10.98 2.84
C LEU A 83 6.21 -10.76 2.78
N VAL A 84 6.83 -11.33 1.76
CA VAL A 84 8.25 -11.12 1.53
C VAL A 84 8.41 -9.89 0.65
N VAL A 85 9.05 -8.86 1.20
CA VAL A 85 9.38 -7.68 0.42
C VAL A 85 10.82 -7.83 -0.04
N GLN A 86 10.99 -7.97 -1.34
CA GLN A 86 12.33 -8.16 -1.88
C GLN A 86 12.90 -6.83 -2.32
N ALA A 87 14.10 -6.55 -1.84
CA ALA A 87 14.86 -5.42 -2.33
C ALA A 87 15.43 -5.81 -3.70
N ALA A 88 15.28 -4.90 -4.63
CA ALA A 88 15.81 -5.12 -5.96
C ALA A 88 17.33 -5.13 -5.95
#